data_c4469625ff08683447588d574566408c
#
_entry.id   c4469625ff08683447588d574566408c
#
_cell.length_a   1.000
_cell.length_b   1.000
_cell.length_c   1.000
_cell.angle_alpha   90.00
_cell.angle_beta   90.00
_cell.angle_gamma   90.00
#
_symmetry.space_group_name_H-M   'P 1'
#
loop_
_entity.id
_entity.type
_entity.pdbx_description
1 polymer ?
#
loop_
_entity_poly.entity_id
_entity_poly.type
_entity_poly.pdbx_seq_one_letter_code
_entity_poly.pdbx_strand_id
1 'polypeptide(L)'
;RNLYADGDSTIKWILENTDFKVEDIINYGESLGTGVAVELNLKYDFLCTVLEAPFTSITDLALKRYKIFPTKLLVKDKFDNFKKIDQIKSPLLVISGKKDEVVPHEQSVLLIRRALEPKKALFIDEAMHNNLYDFRIEKTVINFSLNIWK
;
A
#
# COMPACT_ATOMS: atom_id res chain seq x y z
N ARG A 1 -9.45 11.17 -14.45
CA ARG A 1 -9.62 11.50 -13.03
C ARG A 1 -8.33 11.13 -12.31
N ASN A 2 -7.83 12.00 -11.46
CA ASN A 2 -6.55 11.78 -10.78
C ASN A 2 -6.82 11.20 -9.39
N LEU A 3 -6.62 9.89 -9.22
CA LEU A 3 -6.85 9.19 -7.94
C LEU A 3 -6.04 9.78 -6.76
N TYR A 4 -4.86 10.32 -7.03
CA TYR A 4 -4.08 11.01 -5.99
C TYR A 4 -4.77 12.28 -5.48
N ALA A 5 -5.34 13.06 -6.40
CA ALA A 5 -6.10 14.26 -6.02
C ALA A 5 -7.38 13.91 -5.27
N ASP A 6 -8.05 12.82 -5.64
CA ASP A 6 -9.24 12.34 -4.94
C ASP A 6 -8.88 11.92 -3.50
N GLY A 7 -7.79 11.18 -3.31
CA GLY A 7 -7.28 10.80 -1.98
C GLY A 7 -6.88 12.02 -1.13
N ASP A 8 -6.13 12.96 -1.70
CA ASP A 8 -5.72 14.21 -1.04
C ASP A 8 -6.94 15.04 -0.58
N SER A 9 -7.96 15.13 -1.44
CA SER A 9 -9.21 15.84 -1.12
C SER A 9 -9.97 15.15 0.02
N THR A 10 -9.95 13.81 0.08
CA THR A 10 -10.58 13.05 1.17
C THR A 10 -9.90 13.35 2.52
N ILE A 11 -8.57 13.34 2.57
CA ILE A 11 -7.84 13.66 3.80
C ILE A 11 -8.13 15.11 4.23
N LYS A 12 -8.07 16.06 3.31
CA LYS A 12 -8.41 17.47 3.62
C LYS A 12 -9.82 17.62 4.18
N TRP A 13 -10.79 16.94 3.56
CA TRP A 13 -12.17 16.99 4.04
C TRP A 13 -12.30 16.45 5.48
N ILE A 14 -11.63 15.33 5.80
CA ILE A 14 -11.62 14.78 7.17
C ILE A 14 -11.08 15.82 8.16
N LEU A 15 -9.92 16.41 7.84
CA LEU A 15 -9.26 17.37 8.73
C LEU A 15 -10.04 18.68 8.89
N GLU A 16 -10.82 19.09 7.90
CA GLU A 16 -11.65 20.31 7.93
C GLU A 16 -13.02 20.11 8.60
N ASN A 17 -13.54 18.88 8.61
CA ASN A 17 -14.91 18.59 9.04
C ASN A 17 -15.00 17.69 10.28
N THR A 18 -13.87 17.29 10.87
CA THR A 18 -13.82 16.48 12.09
C THR A 18 -12.72 17.00 13.02
N ASP A 19 -12.72 16.51 14.28
CA ASP A 19 -11.65 16.80 15.26
C ASP A 19 -10.43 15.87 15.10
N PHE A 20 -10.43 14.93 14.13
CA PHE A 20 -9.31 14.03 13.88
C PHE A 20 -8.11 14.79 13.29
N LYS A 21 -6.92 14.37 13.71
CA LYS A 21 -5.66 14.80 13.14
C LYS A 21 -5.10 13.71 12.23
N VAL A 22 -4.07 14.02 11.44
CA VAL A 22 -3.43 13.04 10.54
C VAL A 22 -2.90 11.83 11.32
N GLU A 23 -2.34 12.09 12.49
CA GLU A 23 -1.81 11.04 13.40
C GLU A 23 -2.88 10.13 14.01
N ASP A 24 -4.17 10.43 13.84
CA ASP A 24 -5.30 9.58 14.26
C ASP A 24 -5.79 8.67 13.13
N ILE A 25 -5.26 8.84 11.91
CA ILE A 25 -5.75 8.16 10.70
C ILE A 25 -4.87 6.97 10.34
N ILE A 26 -5.49 5.81 10.13
CA ILE A 26 -4.85 4.66 9.49
C ILE A 26 -5.03 4.81 7.97
N ASN A 27 -3.93 4.93 7.25
CA ASN A 27 -3.93 4.98 5.78
C ASN A 27 -3.87 3.56 5.22
N TYR A 28 -5.01 3.06 4.71
CA TYR A 28 -5.15 1.70 4.22
C TYR A 28 -5.34 1.68 2.70
N GLY A 29 -4.45 0.99 2.00
CA GLY A 29 -4.56 0.77 0.56
C GLY A 29 -4.55 -0.70 0.20
N GLU A 30 -5.49 -1.13 -0.64
CA GLU A 30 -5.58 -2.47 -1.21
C GLU A 30 -5.30 -2.44 -2.71
N SER A 31 -4.48 -3.35 -3.21
CA SER A 31 -4.17 -3.52 -4.63
C SER A 31 -3.83 -2.17 -5.29
N LEU A 32 -4.62 -1.68 -6.25
CA LEU A 32 -4.42 -0.36 -6.86
C LEU A 32 -4.42 0.78 -5.84
N GLY A 33 -5.22 0.69 -4.77
CA GLY A 33 -5.27 1.66 -3.68
C GLY A 33 -3.93 1.82 -2.95
N THR A 34 -3.04 0.82 -2.99
CA THR A 34 -1.69 0.94 -2.41
C THR A 34 -0.87 2.04 -3.06
N GLY A 35 -1.06 2.28 -4.37
CA GLY A 35 -0.43 3.39 -5.06
C GLY A 35 -0.88 4.76 -4.57
N VAL A 36 -2.16 4.89 -4.22
CA VAL A 36 -2.71 6.13 -3.62
C VAL A 36 -2.20 6.28 -2.19
N ALA A 37 -2.24 5.21 -1.39
CA ALA A 37 -1.77 5.23 -0.01
C ALA A 37 -0.29 5.62 0.09
N VAL A 38 0.58 5.08 -0.77
CA VAL A 38 2.00 5.45 -0.84
C VAL A 38 2.17 6.92 -1.21
N GLU A 39 1.42 7.44 -2.18
CA GLU A 39 1.49 8.86 -2.58
C GLU A 39 1.06 9.80 -1.45
N LEU A 40 -0.02 9.47 -0.74
CA LEU A 40 -0.50 10.28 0.38
C LEU A 40 0.53 10.36 1.51
N ASN A 41 1.31 9.30 1.75
CA ASN A 41 2.40 9.30 2.75
C ASN A 41 3.55 10.27 2.44
N LEU A 42 3.68 10.74 1.19
CA LEU A 42 4.67 11.79 0.87
C LEU A 42 4.26 13.16 1.40
N LYS A 43 2.99 13.31 1.80
CA LYS A 43 2.40 14.57 2.26
C LYS A 43 1.94 14.54 3.72
N TYR A 44 1.57 13.36 4.21
CA TYR A 44 0.89 13.19 5.49
C TYR A 44 1.59 12.11 6.32
N ASP A 45 1.89 12.42 7.57
CA ASP A 45 2.44 11.47 8.55
C ASP A 45 1.29 10.80 9.32
N PHE A 46 0.73 9.73 8.76
CA PHE A 46 -0.38 8.97 9.33
C PHE A 46 0.01 8.20 10.61
N LEU A 47 -0.99 7.81 11.43
CA LEU A 47 -0.80 6.89 12.56
C LEU A 47 0.00 5.66 12.11
N CYS A 48 -0.45 5.02 11.07
CA CYS A 48 0.27 3.97 10.35
C CYS A 48 -0.28 3.81 8.94
N THR A 49 0.48 3.08 8.11
CA THR A 49 0.08 2.73 6.76
C THR A 49 0.01 1.22 6.60
N VAL A 50 -1.07 0.74 6.02
CA VAL A 50 -1.29 -0.66 5.68
C VAL A 50 -1.38 -0.78 4.16
N LEU A 51 -0.54 -1.63 3.59
CA LEU A 51 -0.54 -1.95 2.16
C LEU A 51 -0.91 -3.42 1.98
N GLU A 52 -2.10 -3.68 1.46
CA GLU A 52 -2.60 -5.01 1.14
C GLU A 52 -2.39 -5.32 -0.34
N ALA A 53 -1.73 -6.44 -0.63
CA ALA A 53 -1.35 -6.87 -1.97
C ALA A 53 -0.68 -5.75 -2.80
N PRO A 54 0.37 -5.06 -2.26
CA PRO A 54 0.99 -3.95 -2.93
C PRO A 54 1.89 -4.39 -4.08
N PHE A 55 1.98 -3.54 -5.12
CA PHE A 55 2.83 -3.72 -6.29
C PHE A 55 3.96 -2.67 -6.32
N THR A 56 5.06 -2.98 -7.01
CA THR A 56 6.20 -2.06 -7.19
C THR A 56 5.85 -0.89 -8.09
N SER A 57 5.24 -1.18 -9.25
CA SER A 57 4.63 -0.18 -10.15
C SER A 57 3.63 -0.85 -11.09
N ILE A 58 2.68 -0.09 -11.62
CA ILE A 58 1.77 -0.60 -12.67
C ILE A 58 2.56 -1.02 -13.91
N THR A 59 3.65 -0.32 -14.20
CA THR A 59 4.53 -0.68 -15.33
C THR A 59 5.14 -2.08 -15.13
N ASP A 60 5.61 -2.41 -13.92
CA ASP A 60 6.21 -3.71 -13.63
C ASP A 60 5.17 -4.84 -13.67
N LEU A 61 3.95 -4.59 -13.16
CA LEU A 61 2.84 -5.53 -13.29
C LEU A 61 2.49 -5.82 -14.74
N ALA A 62 2.36 -4.77 -15.55
CA ALA A 62 2.03 -4.88 -16.98
C ALA A 62 3.13 -5.63 -17.76
N LEU A 63 4.42 -5.38 -17.47
CA LEU A 63 5.54 -6.09 -18.09
C LEU A 63 5.55 -7.60 -17.78
N LYS A 64 5.19 -8.00 -16.56
CA LYS A 64 5.09 -9.43 -16.20
C LYS A 64 3.96 -10.12 -16.96
N ARG A 65 2.83 -9.44 -17.15
CA ARG A 65 1.63 -10.02 -17.79
C ARG A 65 1.65 -9.95 -19.32
N TYR A 66 2.27 -8.90 -19.88
CA TYR A 66 2.28 -8.61 -21.31
C TYR A 66 3.72 -8.45 -21.83
N LYS A 67 4.47 -9.54 -21.88
CA LYS A 67 5.91 -9.55 -22.25
C LYS A 67 6.25 -8.96 -23.63
N ILE A 68 5.26 -8.83 -24.53
CA ILE A 68 5.44 -8.44 -25.94
C ILE A 68 5.06 -6.96 -26.19
N PHE A 69 4.36 -6.30 -25.27
CA PHE A 69 3.90 -4.92 -25.48
C PHE A 69 4.83 -3.88 -24.85
N PRO A 70 5.04 -2.69 -25.48
CA PRO A 70 5.81 -1.60 -24.90
C PRO A 70 5.02 -0.89 -23.78
N THR A 71 4.71 -1.60 -22.71
CA THR A 71 3.87 -1.16 -21.60
C THR A 71 4.38 0.12 -20.94
N LYS A 72 5.70 0.36 -20.94
CA LYS A 72 6.32 1.58 -20.41
C LYS A 72 5.83 2.87 -21.08
N LEU A 73 5.42 2.80 -22.36
CA LEU A 73 4.94 3.93 -23.16
C LEU A 73 3.42 4.10 -23.06
N LEU A 74 2.67 3.04 -22.72
CA LEU A 74 1.22 3.00 -22.74
C LEU A 74 0.58 3.30 -21.38
N VAL A 75 1.31 3.07 -20.28
CA VAL A 75 0.80 3.32 -18.92
C VAL A 75 0.99 4.79 -18.56
N LYS A 76 -0.10 5.55 -18.53
CA LYS A 76 -0.11 6.98 -18.15
C LYS A 76 0.16 7.16 -16.66
N ASP A 77 -0.54 6.41 -15.80
CA ASP A 77 -0.40 6.48 -14.35
C ASP A 77 0.48 5.32 -13.86
N LYS A 78 1.73 5.59 -13.59
CA LYS A 78 2.73 4.57 -13.26
C LYS A 78 2.59 4.01 -11.85
N PHE A 79 2.02 4.75 -10.92
CA PHE A 79 1.93 4.37 -9.49
C PHE A 79 3.23 3.72 -9.01
N ASP A 80 4.36 4.45 -9.12
CA ASP A 80 5.71 3.94 -8.87
C ASP A 80 5.97 3.89 -7.34
N ASN A 81 5.42 2.86 -6.70
CA ASN A 81 5.54 2.66 -5.26
C ASN A 81 6.98 2.37 -4.86
N PHE A 82 7.73 1.66 -5.70
CA PHE A 82 9.11 1.28 -5.41
C PHE A 82 10.04 2.48 -5.24
N LYS A 83 9.81 3.58 -6.00
CA LYS A 83 10.60 4.80 -5.86
C LYS A 83 10.21 5.67 -4.65
N LYS A 84 9.07 5.41 -4.04
CA LYS A 84 8.50 6.25 -2.98
C LYS A 84 8.52 5.60 -1.61
N ILE A 85 8.56 4.26 -1.55
CA ILE A 85 8.35 3.50 -0.32
C ILE A 85 9.39 3.80 0.77
N ASP A 86 10.61 4.16 0.40
CA ASP A 86 11.69 4.56 1.30
C ASP A 86 11.58 6.01 1.79
N GLN A 87 10.53 6.73 1.41
CA GLN A 87 10.22 8.08 1.87
C GLN A 87 9.06 8.09 2.88
N ILE A 88 8.39 6.94 3.08
CA ILE A 88 7.31 6.79 4.06
C ILE A 88 7.92 6.77 5.45
N LYS A 89 7.46 7.67 6.31
CA LYS A 89 7.91 7.80 7.71
C LYS A 89 6.97 7.12 8.70
N SER A 90 5.68 7.03 8.37
CA SER A 90 4.70 6.35 9.21
C SER A 90 5.01 4.86 9.31
N PRO A 91 4.72 4.23 10.46
CA PRO A 91 4.84 2.77 10.62
C PRO A 91 4.12 2.03 9.51
N LEU A 92 4.79 1.04 8.89
CA LEU A 92 4.32 0.36 7.69
C LEU A 92 4.01 -1.11 7.94
N LEU A 93 2.79 -1.54 7.60
CA LEU A 93 2.41 -2.95 7.53
C LEU A 93 2.17 -3.34 6.07
N VAL A 94 2.86 -4.37 5.59
CA VAL A 94 2.63 -4.97 4.27
C VAL A 94 2.01 -6.34 4.44
N ILE A 95 0.88 -6.58 3.76
CA ILE A 95 0.15 -7.86 3.78
C ILE A 95 0.07 -8.39 2.35
N SER A 96 0.40 -9.66 2.12
CA SER A 96 0.20 -10.31 0.82
C SER A 96 0.05 -11.81 0.91
N GLY A 97 -0.67 -12.39 -0.04
CA GLY A 97 -0.77 -13.83 -0.25
C GLY A 97 0.39 -14.34 -1.11
N LYS A 98 0.97 -15.49 -0.74
CA LYS A 98 2.03 -16.08 -1.57
C LYS A 98 1.50 -16.77 -2.83
N LYS A 99 0.19 -17.05 -2.89
CA LYS A 99 -0.50 -17.58 -4.09
C LYS A 99 -1.20 -16.50 -4.89
N ASP A 100 -0.86 -15.21 -4.70
CA ASP A 100 -1.42 -14.12 -5.45
C ASP A 100 -0.98 -14.16 -6.92
N GLU A 101 -1.94 -14.43 -7.82
CA GLU A 101 -1.70 -14.49 -9.27
C GLU A 101 -1.91 -13.13 -9.97
N VAL A 102 -2.48 -12.14 -9.28
CA VAL A 102 -2.73 -10.80 -9.80
C VAL A 102 -1.52 -9.90 -9.55
N VAL A 103 -1.11 -9.81 -8.29
CA VAL A 103 0.10 -9.09 -7.85
C VAL A 103 1.09 -10.10 -7.27
N PRO A 104 2.11 -10.50 -8.01
CA PRO A 104 3.08 -11.49 -7.52
C PRO A 104 3.68 -11.09 -6.18
N HIS A 105 3.68 -12.02 -5.23
CA HIS A 105 4.17 -11.85 -3.85
C HIS A 105 5.55 -11.18 -3.76
N GLU A 106 6.44 -11.46 -4.72
CA GLU A 106 7.79 -10.89 -4.77
C GLU A 106 7.79 -9.36 -4.82
N GLN A 107 6.74 -8.75 -5.35
CA GLN A 107 6.63 -7.28 -5.37
C GLN A 107 6.44 -6.72 -3.96
N SER A 108 5.62 -7.36 -3.14
CA SER A 108 5.47 -7.02 -1.71
C SER A 108 6.78 -7.19 -0.94
N VAL A 109 7.53 -8.27 -1.23
CA VAL A 109 8.86 -8.53 -0.64
C VAL A 109 9.85 -7.43 -1.01
N LEU A 110 9.87 -6.98 -2.26
CA LEU A 110 10.74 -5.88 -2.71
C LEU A 110 10.40 -4.57 -1.99
N LEU A 111 9.12 -4.26 -1.84
CA LEU A 111 8.67 -3.03 -1.17
C LEU A 111 9.05 -3.03 0.30
N ILE A 112 8.76 -4.11 1.06
CA ILE A 112 9.06 -4.14 2.49
C ILE A 112 10.56 -4.13 2.78
N ARG A 113 11.38 -4.72 1.91
CA ARG A 113 12.84 -4.66 2.04
C ARG A 113 13.37 -3.24 1.92
N ARG A 114 12.80 -2.44 1.02
CA ARG A 114 13.22 -1.06 0.76
C ARG A 114 12.64 -0.04 1.76
N ALA A 115 11.49 -0.31 2.33
CA ALA A 115 10.81 0.58 3.28
C ALA A 115 11.67 0.86 4.53
N LEU A 116 11.48 2.02 5.15
CA LEU A 116 12.10 2.40 6.41
C LEU A 116 11.46 1.67 7.59
N GLU A 117 12.18 1.59 8.71
CA GLU A 117 11.62 1.19 10.00
C GLU A 117 10.79 2.35 10.63
N PRO A 118 9.76 2.05 11.45
CA PRO A 118 9.29 0.72 11.82
C PRO A 118 8.40 0.10 10.74
N LYS A 119 8.65 -1.16 10.41
CA LYS A 119 7.89 -1.91 9.40
C LYS A 119 7.63 -3.34 9.81
N LYS A 120 6.54 -3.91 9.30
CA LYS A 120 6.16 -5.30 9.50
C LYS A 120 5.57 -5.89 8.23
N ALA A 121 5.79 -7.19 8.02
CA ALA A 121 5.15 -7.93 6.93
C ALA A 121 4.34 -9.10 7.47
N LEU A 122 3.18 -9.34 6.87
CA LEU A 122 2.38 -10.55 7.02
C LEU A 122 2.24 -11.21 5.65
N PHE A 123 2.94 -12.32 5.47
CA PHE A 123 2.90 -13.11 4.24
C PHE A 123 2.17 -14.42 4.51
N ILE A 124 1.07 -14.66 3.80
CA ILE A 124 0.17 -15.80 4.05
C ILE A 124 0.35 -16.82 2.94
N ASP A 125 0.81 -18.03 3.30
CA ASP A 125 1.20 -19.06 2.35
C ASP A 125 0.07 -19.49 1.41
N GLU A 126 -1.15 -19.61 1.94
CA GLU A 126 -2.30 -20.13 1.20
C GLU A 126 -3.18 -19.03 0.60
N ALA A 127 -2.94 -17.75 0.90
CA ALA A 127 -3.76 -16.66 0.42
C ALA A 127 -3.46 -16.30 -1.04
N MET A 128 -4.52 -15.93 -1.74
CA MET A 128 -4.54 -15.36 -3.07
C MET A 128 -4.84 -13.85 -2.99
N HIS A 129 -5.10 -13.21 -4.13
CA HIS A 129 -5.34 -11.76 -4.20
C HIS A 129 -6.58 -11.30 -3.43
N ASN A 130 -7.69 -12.03 -3.56
CA ASN A 130 -9.01 -11.56 -3.11
C ASN A 130 -9.53 -12.25 -1.84
N ASN A 131 -8.73 -13.10 -1.18
CA ASN A 131 -9.19 -13.88 -0.02
C ASN A 131 -8.36 -13.67 1.24
N LEU A 132 -7.62 -12.58 1.33
CA LEU A 132 -6.78 -12.27 2.49
C LEU A 132 -7.59 -12.16 3.79
N TYR A 133 -8.83 -11.65 3.71
CA TYR A 133 -9.73 -11.56 4.87
C TYR A 133 -10.16 -12.92 5.45
N ASP A 134 -10.13 -14.00 4.67
CA ASP A 134 -10.39 -15.36 5.17
C ASP A 134 -9.35 -15.80 6.23
N PHE A 135 -8.19 -15.15 6.23
CA PHE A 135 -7.09 -15.39 7.16
C PHE A 135 -7.05 -14.40 8.35
N ARG A 136 -8.14 -13.69 8.59
CA ARG A 136 -8.32 -12.77 9.72
C ARG A 136 -7.24 -11.69 9.81
N ILE A 137 -6.89 -11.12 8.67
CA ILE A 137 -5.86 -10.06 8.61
C ILE A 137 -6.27 -8.81 9.41
N GLU A 138 -7.58 -8.56 9.60
CA GLU A 138 -8.12 -7.47 10.40
C GLU A 138 -7.54 -7.45 11.83
N LYS A 139 -7.32 -8.62 12.44
CA LYS A 139 -6.69 -8.73 13.78
C LYS A 139 -5.25 -8.23 13.76
N THR A 140 -4.51 -8.55 12.69
CA THR A 140 -3.12 -8.09 12.53
C THR A 140 -3.08 -6.58 12.33
N VAL A 141 -3.99 -6.03 11.52
CA VAL A 141 -4.10 -4.57 11.30
C VAL A 141 -4.39 -3.85 12.61
N ILE A 142 -5.43 -4.29 13.36
CA ILE A 142 -5.79 -3.70 14.65
C ILE A 142 -4.62 -3.79 15.65
N ASN A 143 -4.02 -4.97 15.80
CA ASN A 143 -2.90 -5.15 16.71
C ASN A 143 -1.69 -4.30 16.31
N PHE A 144 -1.43 -4.14 15.01
CA PHE A 144 -0.35 -3.29 14.53
C PHE A 144 -0.62 -1.83 14.90
N SER A 145 -1.81 -1.31 14.60
CA SER A 145 -2.16 0.09 14.87
C SER A 145 -2.17 0.43 16.36
N LEU A 146 -2.57 -0.51 17.24
CA LEU A 146 -2.61 -0.31 18.69
C LEU A 146 -1.23 -0.43 19.38
N ASN A 147 -0.24 -1.06 18.76
CA ASN A 147 1.06 -1.35 19.38
C ASN A 147 2.23 -0.56 18.78
N ILE A 148 1.96 0.44 17.98
CA ILE A 148 2.98 1.27 17.33
C ILE A 148 3.83 2.03 18.36
N TRP A 149 3.26 2.33 19.53
CA TRP A 149 3.87 3.16 20.58
C TRP A 149 4.40 2.36 21.78
N LYS A 150 4.45 1.04 21.67
CA LYS A 150 5.07 0.16 22.69
C LYS A 150 6.42 -0.35 22.22
#